data_bc4622965ff3a11f577a94f617e4a2b0
#
_entry.id   bc4622965ff3a11f577a94f617e4a2b0
#
_cell.length_a   1.000
_cell.length_b   1.000
_cell.length_c   1.000
_cell.angle_alpha   90.00
_cell.angle_beta   90.00
_cell.angle_gamma   90.00
#
_symmetry.space_group_name_H-M   'P 1'
#
loop_
_entity.id
_entity.type
_entity.pdbx_description
1 polymer ?
#
loop_
_entity_poly.entity_id
_entity_poly.type
_entity_poly.pdbx_seq_one_letter_code
_entity_poly.pdbx_strand_id
1 'polypeptide(L)'
;MAAAAARLMPEFAYAQRAAVKVTGMPSDMVWLNANENPAGVPDAALAAMQQALPGSWRYHYQEFPDIYAAIAKSVDLEPEWIITGCGSSEVLHTAVDVFTSPTRPLISATPAFEYPIDMARALGRPVALVPLLRNQRPEYDYTADVHKLAEEADKAKGGLIYLCNPNNPTSAIVRSSDMEWLVENLPANTTLLVDEAYIHFADSPHLKTALPYIKRGHNVIVARTFSKIYGMAGLRVGFAAAKPEIIQRLEPLRMNVISIVSAHGVVAALADRDRIVAERRAALSATRTRLCGWLRERGVKYIEPQANFIMIDCGRNAREFITTMPKLGVAPGRPFPPLDNMLRVTIGTDAEMAKFRDVFWKVYKG
;
A
#
# COMPACT_ATOMS: atom_id res chain seq x y z
N MET A 1 -23.48 -2.29 -15.49
CA MET A 1 -22.38 -1.35 -15.17
C MET A 1 -22.17 -1.17 -13.65
N ALA A 2 -23.20 -1.03 -12.81
CA ALA A 2 -23.03 -0.91 -11.33
C ALA A 2 -22.37 -2.12 -10.64
N ALA A 3 -22.58 -3.35 -11.16
CA ALA A 3 -21.98 -4.56 -10.60
C ALA A 3 -20.46 -4.70 -10.88
N ALA A 4 -19.97 -4.08 -11.96
CA ALA A 4 -18.53 -4.08 -12.29
C ALA A 4 -17.75 -3.08 -11.44
N ALA A 5 -18.32 -1.91 -11.16
CA ALA A 5 -17.71 -0.90 -10.29
C ALA A 5 -17.55 -1.41 -8.84
N ALA A 6 -18.51 -2.21 -8.34
CA ALA A 6 -18.43 -2.80 -7.00
C ALA A 6 -17.31 -3.86 -6.85
N ARG A 7 -16.86 -4.48 -7.97
CA ARG A 7 -15.70 -5.40 -7.98
C ARG A 7 -14.35 -4.69 -8.04
N LEU A 8 -14.31 -3.48 -8.62
CA LEU A 8 -13.07 -2.71 -8.77
C LEU A 8 -12.58 -2.07 -7.48
N MET A 9 -13.45 -1.89 -6.49
CA MET A 9 -13.10 -1.28 -5.20
C MET A 9 -13.80 -2.00 -4.05
N PRO A 10 -13.30 -3.19 -3.65
CA PRO A 10 -13.91 -3.96 -2.55
C PRO A 10 -14.01 -3.17 -1.25
N GLU A 11 -13.10 -2.22 -1.01
CA GLU A 11 -13.12 -1.31 0.14
C GLU A 11 -14.29 -0.30 0.07
N PHE A 12 -14.72 0.11 -1.13
CA PHE A 12 -15.90 0.96 -1.33
C PHE A 12 -17.22 0.19 -1.33
N ALA A 13 -17.23 -1.08 -1.72
CA ALA A 13 -18.44 -1.91 -1.72
C ALA A 13 -18.99 -2.14 -0.30
N TYR A 14 -18.15 -2.09 0.72
CA TYR A 14 -18.57 -2.11 2.12
C TYR A 14 -19.24 -0.81 2.56
N ALA A 15 -18.86 0.33 1.99
CA ALA A 15 -19.46 1.64 2.29
C ALA A 15 -20.81 1.85 1.58
N GLN A 16 -21.10 1.17 0.47
CA GLN A 16 -22.32 1.38 -0.32
C GLN A 16 -23.56 0.63 0.17
N ARG A 17 -23.47 -0.25 1.17
CA ARG A 17 -24.59 -1.11 1.59
C ARG A 17 -25.51 -0.53 2.68
N ALA A 18 -25.24 0.65 3.19
CA ALA A 18 -26.18 1.37 4.04
C ALA A 18 -26.29 2.80 3.55
N ALA A 19 -27.52 3.30 3.36
CA ALA A 19 -27.77 4.72 3.21
C ALA A 19 -27.35 5.41 4.53
N VAL A 20 -26.06 5.61 4.71
CA VAL A 20 -25.47 6.18 5.91
C VAL A 20 -25.68 7.69 5.82
N LYS A 21 -26.47 8.27 6.72
CA LYS A 21 -26.23 9.64 7.17
C LYS A 21 -24.74 9.73 7.45
N VAL A 22 -24.06 10.81 7.10
CA VAL A 22 -22.66 11.09 7.49
C VAL A 22 -22.64 11.31 9.01
N THR A 23 -22.80 10.23 9.75
CA THR A 23 -22.94 10.20 11.22
C THR A 23 -21.69 9.61 11.84
N GLY A 24 -20.50 9.98 11.41
CA GLY A 24 -19.28 9.47 12.04
C GLY A 24 -19.17 7.93 12.10
N MET A 25 -17.98 7.45 12.42
CA MET A 25 -17.78 6.02 12.70
C MET A 25 -18.27 5.71 14.12
N PRO A 26 -18.87 4.51 14.38
CA PRO A 26 -19.20 4.10 15.73
C PRO A 26 -18.00 4.22 16.67
N SER A 27 -18.15 4.94 17.78
CA SER A 27 -17.06 5.27 18.71
C SER A 27 -16.58 4.08 19.55
N ASP A 28 -17.39 3.02 19.63
CA ASP A 28 -17.13 1.80 20.40
C ASP A 28 -16.46 0.68 19.59
N MET A 29 -16.36 0.86 18.28
CA MET A 29 -15.73 -0.11 17.37
C MET A 29 -14.23 0.18 17.22
N VAL A 30 -13.41 -0.85 17.40
CA VAL A 30 -11.98 -0.82 17.05
C VAL A 30 -11.82 -1.24 15.59
N TRP A 31 -11.35 -0.30 14.75
CA TRP A 31 -11.21 -0.48 13.31
C TRP A 31 -9.78 -0.90 12.93
N LEU A 32 -9.58 -2.18 12.59
CA LEU A 32 -8.28 -2.75 12.23
C LEU A 32 -8.30 -3.36 10.83
N ASN A 33 -9.07 -2.77 9.91
CA ASN A 33 -9.40 -3.35 8.61
C ASN A 33 -8.71 -2.71 7.41
N ALA A 34 -8.27 -1.43 7.50
CA ALA A 34 -7.87 -0.64 6.33
C ALA A 34 -6.39 -0.23 6.31
N ASN A 35 -5.57 -0.80 7.21
CA ASN A 35 -4.14 -0.46 7.30
C ASN A 35 -3.91 1.05 7.49
N GLU A 36 -4.78 1.69 8.26
CA GLU A 36 -4.64 3.09 8.65
C GLU A 36 -3.61 3.25 9.77
N ASN A 37 -3.13 4.47 9.96
CA ASN A 37 -2.18 4.78 11.03
C ASN A 37 -2.92 5.47 12.19
N PRO A 38 -3.00 4.84 13.37
CA PRO A 38 -3.73 5.38 14.50
C PRO A 38 -3.12 6.66 15.09
N ALA A 39 -1.88 7.00 14.72
CA ALA A 39 -1.26 8.27 15.09
C ALA A 39 -1.89 9.49 14.40
N GLY A 40 -2.77 9.27 13.41
CA GLY A 40 -3.48 10.34 12.71
C GLY A 40 -2.59 11.26 11.86
N VAL A 41 -3.16 12.38 11.44
CA VAL A 41 -2.44 13.42 10.69
C VAL A 41 -1.46 14.14 11.61
N PRO A 42 -0.20 14.42 11.17
CA PRO A 42 0.74 15.21 11.97
C PRO A 42 0.21 16.62 12.26
N ASP A 43 0.46 17.15 13.46
CA ASP A 43 -0.07 18.45 13.90
C ASP A 43 0.31 19.58 12.95
N ALA A 44 1.57 19.62 12.49
CA ALA A 44 2.03 20.62 11.54
C ALA A 44 1.28 20.54 10.19
N ALA A 45 0.98 19.31 9.72
CA ALA A 45 0.21 19.12 8.51
C ALA A 45 -1.25 19.55 8.69
N LEU A 46 -1.85 19.25 9.85
CA LEU A 46 -3.20 19.68 10.19
C LEU A 46 -3.30 21.21 10.23
N ALA A 47 -2.35 21.89 10.89
CA ALA A 47 -2.30 23.35 10.95
C ALA A 47 -2.14 23.99 9.57
N ALA A 48 -1.26 23.44 8.71
CA ALA A 48 -1.05 23.94 7.35
C ALA A 48 -2.32 23.80 6.49
N MET A 49 -3.04 22.69 6.61
CA MET A 49 -4.31 22.48 5.92
C MET A 49 -5.40 23.45 6.39
N GLN A 50 -5.49 23.71 7.70
CA GLN A 50 -6.44 24.68 8.25
C GLN A 50 -6.19 26.10 7.72
N GLN A 51 -4.91 26.48 7.57
CA GLN A 51 -4.52 27.77 6.98
C GLN A 51 -4.85 27.84 5.47
N ALA A 52 -4.72 26.73 4.74
CA ALA A 52 -5.01 26.68 3.31
C ALA A 52 -6.52 26.67 2.98
N LEU A 53 -7.37 26.21 3.90
CA LEU A 53 -8.82 26.05 3.67
C LEU A 53 -9.52 27.31 3.13
N PRO A 54 -9.32 28.54 3.65
CA PRO A 54 -9.98 29.74 3.15
C PRO A 54 -9.65 30.04 1.67
N GLY A 55 -8.46 29.64 1.21
CA GLY A 55 -8.00 29.82 -0.17
C GLY A 55 -8.48 28.73 -1.14
N SER A 56 -9.06 27.64 -0.66
CA SER A 56 -9.34 26.42 -1.44
C SER A 56 -10.39 26.56 -2.56
N TRP A 57 -11.01 27.75 -2.72
CA TRP A 57 -11.88 28.08 -3.83
C TRP A 57 -11.13 28.35 -5.15
N ARG A 58 -9.77 28.42 -5.11
CA ARG A 58 -8.89 28.54 -6.27
C ARG A 58 -8.04 27.28 -6.44
N TYR A 59 -7.57 27.04 -7.69
CA TYR A 59 -6.70 25.89 -8.01
C TYR A 59 -5.26 26.06 -7.54
N HIS A 60 -4.74 27.29 -7.39
CA HIS A 60 -3.37 27.59 -6.94
C HIS A 60 -2.28 26.92 -7.78
N TYR A 61 -2.45 26.86 -9.10
CA TYR A 61 -1.48 26.18 -10.00
C TYR A 61 -0.04 26.67 -9.84
N GLN A 62 0.14 27.93 -9.48
CA GLN A 62 1.47 28.55 -9.27
C GLN A 62 2.23 27.99 -8.07
N GLU A 63 1.59 27.28 -7.14
CA GLU A 63 2.22 26.68 -5.95
C GLU A 63 2.72 25.26 -6.22
N PHE A 64 2.23 24.59 -7.27
CA PHE A 64 2.58 23.20 -7.55
C PHE A 64 4.07 22.95 -7.83
N PRO A 65 4.84 23.85 -8.49
CA PRO A 65 6.29 23.67 -8.61
C PRO A 65 6.99 23.46 -7.26
N ASP A 66 6.64 24.23 -6.24
CA ASP A 66 7.23 24.12 -4.89
C ASP A 66 6.77 22.83 -4.19
N ILE A 67 5.51 22.42 -4.40
CA ILE A 67 4.96 21.16 -3.88
C ILE A 67 5.72 19.96 -4.47
N TYR A 68 5.94 19.98 -5.81
CA TYR A 68 6.72 18.94 -6.49
C TYR A 68 8.17 18.93 -6.01
N ALA A 69 8.79 20.10 -5.83
CA ALA A 69 10.14 20.23 -5.31
C ALA A 69 10.26 19.64 -3.88
N ALA A 70 9.28 19.89 -3.01
CA ALA A 70 9.26 19.32 -1.67
C ALA A 70 9.15 17.78 -1.68
N ILE A 71 8.30 17.22 -2.55
CA ILE A 71 8.15 15.78 -2.71
C ILE A 71 9.44 15.17 -3.29
N ALA A 72 10.00 15.75 -4.34
CA ALA A 72 11.22 15.29 -4.98
C ALA A 72 12.40 15.28 -4.00
N LYS A 73 12.60 16.37 -3.26
CA LYS A 73 13.61 16.48 -2.21
C LYS A 73 13.47 15.37 -1.16
N SER A 74 12.24 14.97 -0.83
CA SER A 74 11.99 13.91 0.17
C SER A 74 12.50 12.52 -0.26
N VAL A 75 12.78 12.32 -1.53
CA VAL A 75 13.27 11.08 -2.14
C VAL A 75 14.59 11.27 -2.87
N ASP A 76 15.24 12.42 -2.67
CA ASP A 76 16.53 12.78 -3.28
C ASP A 76 16.50 12.69 -4.82
N LEU A 77 15.47 13.30 -5.42
CA LEU A 77 15.25 13.42 -6.86
C LEU A 77 14.91 14.85 -7.24
N GLU A 78 14.86 15.15 -8.54
CA GLU A 78 14.42 16.43 -9.09
C GLU A 78 12.90 16.41 -9.40
N PRO A 79 12.23 17.57 -9.47
CA PRO A 79 10.77 17.65 -9.64
C PRO A 79 10.24 16.93 -10.90
N GLU A 80 10.98 16.93 -12.00
CA GLU A 80 10.60 16.26 -13.25
C GLU A 80 10.62 14.73 -13.18
N TRP A 81 11.11 14.17 -12.06
CA TRP A 81 11.09 12.74 -11.80
C TRP A 81 9.84 12.30 -11.00
N ILE A 82 8.94 13.24 -10.69
CA ILE A 82 7.79 13.02 -9.82
C ILE A 82 6.48 13.27 -10.56
N ILE A 83 5.50 12.40 -10.34
CA ILE A 83 4.09 12.63 -10.67
C ILE A 83 3.25 12.37 -9.42
N THR A 84 2.31 13.28 -9.12
CA THR A 84 1.38 13.14 -7.99
C THR A 84 0.03 12.57 -8.45
N GLY A 85 -0.74 12.03 -7.52
CA GLY A 85 -2.11 11.56 -7.79
C GLY A 85 -2.97 11.49 -6.55
N CYS A 86 -4.25 11.27 -6.74
CA CYS A 86 -5.27 11.07 -5.70
C CYS A 86 -5.02 9.75 -4.94
N GLY A 87 -4.04 9.76 -4.03
CA GLY A 87 -3.39 8.60 -3.46
C GLY A 87 -2.49 7.89 -4.48
N SER A 88 -1.69 6.93 -4.03
CA SER A 88 -0.92 6.09 -4.95
C SER A 88 -1.82 5.30 -5.92
N SER A 89 -3.09 5.11 -5.57
CA SER A 89 -4.03 4.38 -6.44
C SER A 89 -4.19 4.99 -7.83
N GLU A 90 -4.24 6.33 -7.96
CA GLU A 90 -4.27 6.98 -9.26
C GLU A 90 -2.99 6.72 -10.04
N VAL A 91 -1.84 6.80 -9.39
CA VAL A 91 -0.55 6.52 -10.03
C VAL A 91 -0.45 5.07 -10.50
N LEU A 92 -0.90 4.12 -9.67
CA LEU A 92 -0.96 2.70 -10.03
C LEU A 92 -1.86 2.48 -11.24
N HIS A 93 -3.04 3.12 -11.26
CA HIS A 93 -3.97 3.10 -12.40
C HIS A 93 -3.29 3.62 -13.68
N THR A 94 -2.73 4.82 -13.61
CA THR A 94 -2.06 5.46 -14.74
C THR A 94 -0.93 4.59 -15.28
N ALA A 95 -0.12 3.97 -14.40
CA ALA A 95 0.94 3.06 -14.82
C ALA A 95 0.40 1.81 -15.53
N VAL A 96 -0.69 1.23 -15.04
CA VAL A 96 -1.35 0.09 -15.71
C VAL A 96 -1.81 0.49 -17.11
N ASP A 97 -2.47 1.62 -17.27
CA ASP A 97 -2.99 2.06 -18.57
C ASP A 97 -1.87 2.35 -19.57
N VAL A 98 -0.78 3.03 -19.13
CA VAL A 98 0.36 3.39 -19.99
C VAL A 98 1.21 2.18 -20.40
N PHE A 99 1.46 1.24 -19.48
CA PHE A 99 2.46 0.18 -19.67
C PHE A 99 1.88 -1.19 -19.98
N THR A 100 0.53 -1.32 -20.06
CA THR A 100 -0.14 -2.51 -20.56
C THR A 100 -0.88 -2.25 -21.87
N SER A 101 -1.19 -3.30 -22.62
CA SER A 101 -1.98 -3.24 -23.86
C SER A 101 -2.68 -4.57 -24.08
N PRO A 102 -3.55 -4.73 -25.08
CA PRO A 102 -4.11 -6.05 -25.43
C PRO A 102 -3.09 -7.16 -25.67
N THR A 103 -1.81 -6.77 -25.96
CA THR A 103 -0.70 -7.72 -26.19
C THR A 103 0.43 -7.62 -25.15
N ARG A 104 0.35 -6.67 -24.20
CA ARG A 104 1.33 -6.48 -23.11
C ARG A 104 0.63 -6.62 -21.78
N PRO A 105 0.84 -7.71 -21.04
CA PRO A 105 0.12 -7.99 -19.81
C PRO A 105 0.55 -7.12 -18.63
N LEU A 106 -0.32 -7.09 -17.62
CA LEU A 106 0.10 -6.90 -16.24
C LEU A 106 0.58 -8.25 -15.68
N ILE A 107 1.77 -8.26 -15.10
CA ILE A 107 2.34 -9.43 -14.41
C ILE A 107 2.45 -9.09 -12.93
N SER A 108 1.91 -9.93 -12.05
CA SER A 108 1.91 -9.64 -10.61
C SER A 108 1.99 -10.92 -9.79
N ALA A 109 2.54 -10.81 -8.59
CA ALA A 109 2.38 -11.85 -7.59
C ALA A 109 0.92 -11.94 -7.10
N THR A 110 0.51 -13.11 -6.59
CA THR A 110 -0.83 -13.30 -6.02
C THR A 110 -0.80 -14.18 -4.77
N PRO A 111 -1.49 -13.78 -3.68
CA PRO A 111 -2.22 -12.52 -3.52
C PRO A 111 -1.30 -11.31 -3.33
N ALA A 112 -1.70 -10.19 -3.93
CA ALA A 112 -1.11 -8.87 -3.76
C ALA A 112 -2.22 -7.82 -3.61
N PHE A 113 -1.90 -6.54 -3.53
CA PHE A 113 -2.92 -5.49 -3.58
C PHE A 113 -3.60 -5.51 -4.95
N GLU A 114 -4.89 -5.81 -4.97
CA GLU A 114 -5.62 -6.20 -6.18
C GLU A 114 -5.89 -5.05 -7.15
N TYR A 115 -5.83 -3.80 -6.69
CA TYR A 115 -6.26 -2.65 -7.47
C TYR A 115 -5.64 -2.56 -8.88
N PRO A 116 -4.31 -2.73 -9.08
CA PRO A 116 -3.74 -2.76 -10.43
C PRO A 116 -4.20 -3.96 -11.27
N ILE A 117 -4.43 -5.12 -10.61
CA ILE A 117 -4.87 -6.35 -11.26
C ILE A 117 -6.30 -6.18 -11.80
N ASP A 118 -7.19 -5.67 -10.94
CA ASP A 118 -8.59 -5.45 -11.31
C ASP A 118 -8.72 -4.35 -12.36
N MET A 119 -7.84 -3.33 -12.30
CA MET A 119 -7.79 -2.28 -13.30
C MET A 119 -7.35 -2.81 -14.67
N ALA A 120 -6.30 -3.63 -14.74
CA ALA A 120 -5.87 -4.26 -15.98
C ALA A 120 -7.01 -5.10 -16.60
N ARG A 121 -7.72 -5.87 -15.78
CA ARG A 121 -8.89 -6.64 -16.21
C ARG A 121 -10.02 -5.76 -16.73
N ALA A 122 -10.33 -4.66 -16.05
CA ALA A 122 -11.37 -3.72 -16.46
C ALA A 122 -11.05 -3.03 -17.79
N LEU A 123 -9.76 -2.81 -18.07
CA LEU A 123 -9.27 -2.29 -19.35
C LEU A 123 -9.16 -3.37 -20.45
N GLY A 124 -9.54 -4.61 -20.17
CA GLY A 124 -9.39 -5.72 -21.12
C GLY A 124 -7.94 -6.11 -21.41
N ARG A 125 -7.03 -5.84 -20.46
CA ARG A 125 -5.61 -6.21 -20.59
C ARG A 125 -5.38 -7.63 -20.07
N PRO A 126 -4.48 -8.41 -20.68
CA PRO A 126 -4.06 -9.70 -20.14
C PRO A 126 -3.41 -9.52 -18.76
N VAL A 127 -3.62 -10.51 -17.88
CA VAL A 127 -3.03 -10.53 -16.54
C VAL A 127 -2.38 -11.90 -16.31
N ALA A 128 -1.09 -11.90 -16.00
CA ALA A 128 -0.35 -13.08 -15.56
C ALA A 128 -0.13 -13.01 -14.04
N LEU A 129 -0.64 -14.00 -13.32
CA LEU A 129 -0.53 -14.07 -11.86
C LEU A 129 0.44 -15.18 -11.45
N VAL A 130 1.47 -14.80 -10.69
CA VAL A 130 2.48 -15.71 -10.15
C VAL A 130 2.16 -15.95 -8.67
N PRO A 131 1.90 -17.19 -8.24
CA PRO A 131 1.70 -17.48 -6.83
C PRO A 131 2.89 -17.07 -5.98
N LEU A 132 2.63 -16.57 -4.77
CA LEU A 132 3.68 -16.31 -3.78
C LEU A 132 4.42 -17.60 -3.43
N LEU A 133 5.70 -17.49 -3.12
CA LEU A 133 6.50 -18.59 -2.60
C LEU A 133 5.89 -19.10 -1.28
N ARG A 134 5.79 -20.42 -1.14
CA ARG A 134 5.21 -21.09 0.01
C ARG A 134 6.12 -22.22 0.48
N ASN A 135 6.11 -22.45 1.80
CA ASN A 135 6.91 -23.54 2.41
C ASN A 135 8.42 -23.40 2.18
N GLN A 136 8.87 -22.17 2.05
CA GLN A 136 10.29 -21.81 1.98
C GLN A 136 10.85 -21.54 3.39
N ARG A 137 12.11 -21.11 3.45
CA ARG A 137 12.66 -20.55 4.69
C ARG A 137 11.78 -19.36 5.13
N PRO A 138 11.62 -19.10 6.44
CA PRO A 138 10.72 -18.05 6.95
C PRO A 138 10.91 -16.70 6.26
N GLU A 139 12.13 -16.34 5.89
CA GLU A 139 12.47 -15.09 5.22
C GLU A 139 12.05 -15.02 3.75
N TYR A 140 11.63 -16.13 3.13
CA TYR A 140 11.13 -16.24 1.75
C TYR A 140 9.69 -16.72 1.68
N ASP A 141 9.06 -17.02 2.83
CA ASP A 141 7.69 -17.51 2.81
C ASP A 141 6.70 -16.34 2.57
N TYR A 142 5.73 -16.59 1.73
CA TYR A 142 4.74 -15.59 1.31
C TYR A 142 5.29 -14.35 0.59
N THR A 143 6.52 -14.41 0.05
CA THR A 143 7.10 -13.37 -0.79
C THR A 143 6.86 -13.63 -2.28
N ALA A 144 7.06 -12.61 -3.12
CA ALA A 144 6.94 -12.76 -4.57
C ALA A 144 8.13 -13.56 -5.14
N ASP A 145 7.84 -14.46 -6.08
CA ASP A 145 8.85 -15.15 -6.89
C ASP A 145 9.31 -14.22 -8.02
N VAL A 146 10.37 -13.47 -7.79
CA VAL A 146 10.89 -12.48 -8.75
C VAL A 146 11.43 -13.13 -10.02
N HIS A 147 11.97 -14.35 -9.94
CA HIS A 147 12.44 -15.10 -11.10
C HIS A 147 11.27 -15.47 -12.01
N LYS A 148 10.19 -15.95 -11.41
CA LYS A 148 8.99 -16.31 -12.17
C LYS A 148 8.29 -15.08 -12.75
N LEU A 149 8.28 -13.94 -12.05
CA LEU A 149 7.76 -12.68 -12.59
C LEU A 149 8.54 -12.24 -13.84
N ALA A 150 9.88 -12.33 -13.81
CA ALA A 150 10.73 -12.02 -14.96
C ALA A 150 10.51 -13.01 -16.13
N GLU A 151 10.37 -14.31 -15.83
CA GLU A 151 10.07 -15.33 -16.83
C GLU A 151 8.73 -15.07 -17.55
N GLU A 152 7.68 -14.71 -16.81
CA GLU A 152 6.37 -14.39 -17.41
C GLU A 152 6.44 -13.12 -18.27
N ALA A 153 7.25 -12.11 -17.87
CA ALA A 153 7.48 -10.93 -18.68
C ALA A 153 8.28 -11.23 -19.97
N ASP A 154 9.26 -12.11 -19.89
CA ASP A 154 10.03 -12.56 -21.07
C ASP A 154 9.15 -13.32 -22.06
N LYS A 155 8.34 -14.27 -21.59
CA LYS A 155 7.35 -14.99 -22.40
C LYS A 155 6.39 -14.05 -23.12
N ALA A 156 5.96 -12.98 -22.45
CA ALA A 156 5.07 -11.96 -23.00
C ALA A 156 5.78 -10.95 -23.89
N LYS A 157 7.12 -10.99 -24.00
CA LYS A 157 7.97 -10.01 -24.70
C LYS A 157 7.80 -8.56 -24.17
N GLY A 158 7.60 -8.42 -22.86
CA GLY A 158 7.42 -7.17 -22.16
C GLY A 158 6.10 -7.06 -21.41
N GLY A 159 5.82 -5.87 -20.89
CA GLY A 159 4.63 -5.57 -20.09
C GLY A 159 4.94 -4.77 -18.83
N LEU A 160 4.02 -4.79 -17.88
CA LEU A 160 4.17 -4.16 -16.57
C LEU A 160 4.27 -5.23 -15.49
N ILE A 161 5.42 -5.34 -14.83
CA ILE A 161 5.52 -6.10 -13.58
C ILE A 161 5.08 -5.18 -12.44
N TYR A 162 4.04 -5.58 -11.70
CA TYR A 162 3.60 -4.93 -10.48
C TYR A 162 4.05 -5.70 -9.25
N LEU A 163 4.75 -5.03 -8.35
CA LEU A 163 5.30 -5.58 -7.12
C LEU A 163 4.99 -4.68 -5.94
N CYS A 164 4.16 -5.15 -4.99
CA CYS A 164 3.92 -4.47 -3.72
C CYS A 164 4.99 -4.91 -2.69
N ASN A 165 5.78 -3.99 -2.16
CA ASN A 165 6.90 -4.32 -1.28
C ASN A 165 7.12 -3.28 -0.17
N PRO A 166 6.78 -3.57 1.10
CA PRO A 166 6.17 -4.81 1.63
C PRO A 166 4.80 -5.14 1.03
N ASN A 167 4.52 -6.45 0.86
CA ASN A 167 3.32 -6.90 0.18
C ASN A 167 2.05 -6.72 1.02
N ASN A 168 0.98 -6.31 0.41
CA ASN A 168 -0.38 -6.38 0.96
C ASN A 168 -1.13 -7.51 0.22
N PRO A 169 -1.60 -8.59 0.89
CA PRO A 169 -1.92 -8.64 2.33
C PRO A 169 -0.86 -9.29 3.23
N THR A 170 0.22 -9.89 2.71
CA THR A 170 1.07 -10.78 3.51
C THR A 170 2.03 -10.06 4.45
N SER A 171 2.31 -8.77 4.22
CA SER A 171 3.34 -7.99 4.92
C SER A 171 4.78 -8.52 4.73
N ALA A 172 4.95 -9.58 3.93
CA ALA A 172 6.25 -10.11 3.56
C ALA A 172 7.00 -9.16 2.60
N ILE A 173 8.31 -9.32 2.52
CA ILE A 173 9.18 -8.47 1.69
C ILE A 173 9.90 -9.29 0.61
N VAL A 174 10.11 -8.66 -0.54
CA VAL A 174 11.17 -9.05 -1.48
C VAL A 174 12.47 -8.44 -0.96
N ARG A 175 13.49 -9.28 -0.78
CA ARG A 175 14.79 -8.86 -0.25
C ARG A 175 15.51 -7.98 -1.28
N SER A 176 16.41 -7.13 -0.80
CA SER A 176 17.17 -6.23 -1.67
C SER A 176 18.05 -6.98 -2.70
N SER A 177 18.53 -8.18 -2.38
CA SER A 177 19.25 -9.05 -3.33
C SER A 177 18.35 -9.52 -4.49
N ASP A 178 17.11 -9.90 -4.16
CA ASP A 178 16.16 -10.41 -5.15
C ASP A 178 15.59 -9.26 -5.99
N MET A 179 15.43 -8.08 -5.38
CA MET A 179 15.07 -6.85 -6.09
C MET A 179 16.18 -6.42 -7.06
N GLU A 180 17.44 -6.45 -6.61
CA GLU A 180 18.60 -6.17 -7.48
C GLU A 180 18.62 -7.13 -8.67
N TRP A 181 18.50 -8.44 -8.39
CA TRP A 181 18.45 -9.43 -9.46
C TRP A 181 17.32 -9.16 -10.45
N LEU A 182 16.10 -8.87 -9.96
CA LEU A 182 14.95 -8.58 -10.82
C LEU A 182 15.21 -7.37 -11.73
N VAL A 183 15.73 -6.29 -11.16
CA VAL A 183 15.99 -5.05 -11.91
C VAL A 183 17.07 -5.25 -12.97
N GLU A 184 18.15 -5.96 -12.65
CA GLU A 184 19.25 -6.24 -13.59
C GLU A 184 18.85 -7.24 -14.69
N ASN A 185 17.82 -8.06 -14.45
CA ASN A 185 17.33 -9.08 -15.38
C ASN A 185 15.93 -8.76 -15.94
N LEU A 186 15.52 -7.48 -15.90
CA LEU A 186 14.25 -7.07 -16.51
C LEU A 186 14.27 -7.36 -18.02
N PRO A 187 13.31 -8.15 -18.54
CA PRO A 187 13.22 -8.39 -19.97
C PRO A 187 13.01 -7.09 -20.77
N ALA A 188 13.44 -7.08 -22.03
CA ALA A 188 13.22 -5.95 -22.91
C ALA A 188 11.75 -5.52 -22.97
N ASN A 189 11.47 -4.24 -23.10
CA ASN A 189 10.12 -3.66 -23.11
C ASN A 189 9.29 -3.91 -21.83
N THR A 190 9.94 -4.25 -20.71
CA THR A 190 9.29 -4.42 -19.41
C THR A 190 9.54 -3.18 -18.55
N THR A 191 8.49 -2.76 -17.83
CA THR A 191 8.58 -1.74 -16.78
C THR A 191 8.24 -2.40 -15.44
N LEU A 192 9.03 -2.09 -14.39
CA LEU A 192 8.78 -2.56 -13.04
C LEU A 192 8.11 -1.45 -12.21
N LEU A 193 6.89 -1.68 -11.73
CA LEU A 193 6.17 -0.82 -10.81
C LEU A 193 6.28 -1.39 -9.40
N VAL A 194 7.03 -0.70 -8.54
CA VAL A 194 7.20 -1.07 -7.12
C VAL A 194 6.31 -0.18 -6.26
N ASP A 195 5.30 -0.78 -5.64
CA ASP A 195 4.43 -0.09 -4.68
C ASP A 195 5.07 -0.16 -3.28
N GLU A 196 5.64 0.94 -2.86
CA GLU A 196 6.31 1.12 -1.56
C GLU A 196 5.40 1.78 -0.51
N ALA A 197 4.09 1.55 -0.56
CA ALA A 197 3.14 2.15 0.40
C ALA A 197 3.51 1.90 1.86
N TYR A 198 4.17 0.79 2.17
CA TYR A 198 4.49 0.36 3.53
C TYR A 198 5.99 0.41 3.87
N ILE A 199 6.86 0.85 2.96
CA ILE A 199 8.32 0.83 3.10
C ILE A 199 8.82 1.45 4.42
N HIS A 200 8.18 2.52 4.87
CA HIS A 200 8.59 3.27 6.06
C HIS A 200 8.34 2.53 7.39
N PHE A 201 7.52 1.48 7.40
CA PHE A 201 7.22 0.69 8.60
C PHE A 201 8.17 -0.50 8.80
N ALA A 202 8.88 -0.88 7.76
CA ALA A 202 9.79 -2.02 7.84
C ALA A 202 11.02 -1.70 8.70
N ASP A 203 11.46 -2.68 9.45
CA ASP A 203 12.69 -2.67 10.24
C ASP A 203 13.69 -3.74 9.80
N SER A 204 13.34 -4.56 8.81
CA SER A 204 14.23 -5.54 8.23
C SER A 204 15.41 -4.87 7.50
N PRO A 205 16.67 -5.22 7.81
CA PRO A 205 17.85 -4.73 7.10
C PRO A 205 17.94 -5.22 5.66
N HIS A 206 17.15 -6.23 5.31
CA HIS A 206 17.10 -6.82 3.99
C HIS A 206 16.14 -6.13 3.03
N LEU A 207 15.33 -5.18 3.50
CA LEU A 207 14.48 -4.35 2.65
C LEU A 207 15.17 -3.03 2.37
N LYS A 208 15.28 -2.69 1.08
CA LYS A 208 15.71 -1.37 0.61
C LYS A 208 14.71 -0.83 -0.39
N THR A 209 14.64 0.50 -0.48
CA THR A 209 13.83 1.17 -1.51
C THR A 209 14.38 0.90 -2.91
N ALA A 210 13.48 0.88 -3.89
CA ALA A 210 13.83 0.76 -5.30
C ALA A 210 14.22 2.11 -5.97
N LEU A 211 14.18 3.24 -5.23
CA LEU A 211 14.54 4.56 -5.76
C LEU A 211 15.95 4.63 -6.40
N PRO A 212 17.03 3.99 -5.86
CA PRO A 212 18.34 4.03 -6.49
C PRO A 212 18.38 3.46 -7.92
N TYR A 213 17.50 2.51 -8.25
CA TYR A 213 17.45 1.95 -9.60
C TYR A 213 16.97 2.94 -10.64
N ILE A 214 16.09 3.89 -10.24
CA ILE A 214 15.64 4.98 -11.11
C ILE A 214 16.83 5.85 -11.51
N LYS A 215 17.68 6.25 -10.55
CA LYS A 215 18.89 7.05 -10.79
C LYS A 215 19.90 6.31 -11.68
N ARG A 216 19.94 4.99 -11.62
CA ARG A 216 20.77 4.14 -12.47
C ARG A 216 20.21 3.94 -13.88
N GLY A 217 19.06 4.56 -14.20
CA GLY A 217 18.47 4.56 -15.54
C GLY A 217 17.57 3.36 -15.87
N HIS A 218 17.28 2.49 -14.89
CA HIS A 218 16.39 1.35 -15.10
C HIS A 218 14.93 1.78 -15.34
N ASN A 219 14.16 0.92 -16.00
CA ASN A 219 12.72 1.12 -16.23
C ASN A 219 11.90 0.78 -14.97
N VAL A 220 12.11 1.53 -13.91
CA VAL A 220 11.47 1.37 -12.61
C VAL A 220 10.61 2.57 -12.29
N ILE A 221 9.40 2.30 -11.79
CA ILE A 221 8.49 3.28 -11.19
C ILE A 221 8.34 2.91 -9.73
N VAL A 222 8.57 3.85 -8.82
CA VAL A 222 8.35 3.67 -7.38
C VAL A 222 7.14 4.48 -6.97
N ALA A 223 6.07 3.81 -6.55
CA ALA A 223 4.87 4.45 -6.04
C ALA A 223 4.91 4.56 -4.51
N ARG A 224 4.55 5.73 -3.96
CA ARG A 224 4.44 6.01 -2.52
C ARG A 224 3.17 6.76 -2.19
N THR A 225 2.76 6.68 -0.93
CA THR A 225 1.52 7.31 -0.44
C THR A 225 1.74 8.01 0.89
N PHE A 226 0.99 9.09 1.11
CA PHE A 226 0.89 9.74 2.41
C PHE A 226 -0.19 9.10 3.31
N SER A 227 -0.94 8.13 2.78
CA SER A 227 -2.02 7.46 3.51
C SER A 227 -1.55 6.66 4.73
N LYS A 228 -0.30 6.13 4.73
CA LYS A 228 0.15 5.12 5.68
C LYS A 228 1.01 5.70 6.79
N ILE A 229 2.31 5.88 6.62
CA ILE A 229 3.19 6.38 7.69
C ILE A 229 2.80 7.79 8.15
N TYR A 230 2.30 8.64 7.24
CA TYR A 230 1.89 9.99 7.56
C TYR A 230 0.46 10.11 8.11
N GLY A 231 -0.34 9.00 8.13
CA GLY A 231 -1.69 9.01 8.69
C GLY A 231 -2.69 9.86 7.92
N MET A 232 -2.44 10.12 6.63
CA MET A 232 -3.22 11.02 5.78
C MET A 232 -4.12 10.27 4.79
N ALA A 233 -4.67 9.12 5.18
CA ALA A 233 -5.42 8.23 4.28
C ALA A 233 -6.62 8.92 3.61
N GLY A 234 -7.39 9.70 4.38
CA GLY A 234 -8.57 10.44 3.89
C GLY A 234 -8.23 11.64 3.02
N LEU A 235 -6.98 12.14 3.04
CA LEU A 235 -6.54 13.31 2.28
C LEU A 235 -6.18 12.98 0.82
N ARG A 236 -6.06 11.71 0.49
CA ARG A 236 -5.88 11.21 -0.87
C ARG A 236 -4.68 11.81 -1.61
N VAL A 237 -3.48 11.67 -1.07
CA VAL A 237 -2.24 12.08 -1.73
C VAL A 237 -1.27 10.92 -1.84
N GLY A 238 -0.72 10.74 -3.02
CA GLY A 238 0.38 9.83 -3.33
C GLY A 238 1.19 10.36 -4.50
N PHE A 239 2.30 9.71 -4.79
CA PHE A 239 3.15 10.06 -5.91
C PHE A 239 3.85 8.83 -6.47
N ALA A 240 4.31 8.95 -7.72
CA ALA A 240 5.34 8.07 -8.24
C ALA A 240 6.61 8.85 -8.55
N ALA A 241 7.72 8.13 -8.40
CA ALA A 241 9.03 8.54 -8.88
C ALA A 241 9.46 7.60 -10.01
N ALA A 242 9.95 8.16 -11.10
CA ALA A 242 10.52 7.44 -12.23
C ALA A 242 11.43 8.37 -13.03
N LYS A 243 12.18 7.84 -13.99
CA LYS A 243 12.95 8.70 -14.89
C LYS A 243 12.03 9.60 -15.75
N PRO A 244 12.49 10.80 -16.16
CA PRO A 244 11.65 11.81 -16.82
C PRO A 244 10.87 11.27 -18.02
N GLU A 245 11.45 10.39 -18.83
CA GLU A 245 10.79 9.82 -20.02
C GLU A 245 9.58 8.94 -19.64
N ILE A 246 9.61 8.31 -18.46
CA ILE A 246 8.50 7.56 -17.93
C ILE A 246 7.43 8.52 -17.39
N ILE A 247 7.83 9.56 -16.65
CA ILE A 247 6.92 10.59 -16.14
C ILE A 247 6.16 11.27 -17.28
N GLN A 248 6.86 11.65 -18.36
CA GLN A 248 6.25 12.25 -19.55
C GLN A 248 5.18 11.35 -20.21
N ARG A 249 5.30 10.05 -20.09
CA ARG A 249 4.29 9.10 -20.58
C ARG A 249 3.09 8.97 -19.63
N LEU A 250 3.30 9.15 -18.33
CA LEU A 250 2.23 9.09 -17.32
C LEU A 250 1.40 10.39 -17.28
N GLU A 251 2.05 11.53 -17.44
CA GLU A 251 1.47 12.86 -17.25
C GLU A 251 0.17 13.11 -18.05
N PRO A 252 0.05 12.74 -19.35
CA PRO A 252 -1.17 12.94 -20.12
C PRO A 252 -2.40 12.16 -19.60
N LEU A 253 -2.18 11.11 -18.82
CA LEU A 253 -3.23 10.25 -18.25
C LEU A 253 -3.50 10.53 -16.78
N ARG A 254 -2.78 11.46 -16.17
CA ARG A 254 -3.11 11.97 -14.84
C ARG A 254 -4.46 12.69 -14.89
N MET A 255 -5.38 12.33 -13.98
CA MET A 255 -6.74 12.88 -14.02
C MET A 255 -6.77 14.37 -13.68
N ASN A 256 -6.05 14.78 -12.62
CA ASN A 256 -5.96 16.19 -12.21
C ASN A 256 -4.84 16.41 -11.20
N VAL A 257 -4.63 17.67 -10.79
CA VAL A 257 -3.79 18.00 -9.64
C VAL A 257 -4.45 17.54 -8.34
N ILE A 258 -3.66 17.24 -7.34
CA ILE A 258 -4.16 16.92 -5.99
C ILE A 258 -4.80 18.14 -5.33
N SER A 259 -5.66 17.93 -4.32
CA SER A 259 -6.24 19.02 -3.53
C SER A 259 -5.16 19.92 -2.97
N ILE A 260 -5.29 21.24 -3.18
CA ILE A 260 -4.33 22.22 -2.65
C ILE A 260 -4.24 22.16 -1.13
N VAL A 261 -5.35 21.96 -0.42
CA VAL A 261 -5.37 21.79 1.03
C VAL A 261 -4.54 20.58 1.45
N SER A 262 -4.73 19.45 0.77
CA SER A 262 -3.94 18.23 1.04
C SER A 262 -2.46 18.44 0.70
N ALA A 263 -2.14 19.19 -0.35
CA ALA A 263 -0.78 19.50 -0.76
C ALA A 263 -0.02 20.31 0.30
N HIS A 264 -0.65 21.34 0.90
CA HIS A 264 -0.08 22.08 2.03
C HIS A 264 0.21 21.17 3.23
N GLY A 265 -0.71 20.25 3.55
CA GLY A 265 -0.48 19.24 4.59
C GLY A 265 0.71 18.34 4.28
N VAL A 266 0.86 17.92 3.00
CA VAL A 266 2.00 17.11 2.55
C VAL A 266 3.32 17.86 2.72
N VAL A 267 3.41 19.10 2.25
CA VAL A 267 4.64 19.91 2.39
C VAL A 267 5.05 20.08 3.85
N ALA A 268 4.09 20.38 4.74
CA ALA A 268 4.35 20.50 6.16
C ALA A 268 4.79 19.17 6.81
N ALA A 269 4.18 18.05 6.41
CA ALA A 269 4.59 16.72 6.89
C ALA A 269 6.01 16.35 6.42
N LEU A 270 6.38 16.72 5.19
CA LEU A 270 7.70 16.46 4.63
C LEU A 270 8.80 17.32 5.25
N ALA A 271 8.48 18.53 5.72
CA ALA A 271 9.44 19.39 6.42
C ALA A 271 9.97 18.73 7.71
N ASP A 272 9.19 17.85 8.34
CA ASP A 272 9.56 17.12 9.57
C ASP A 272 9.57 15.58 9.35
N ARG A 273 9.84 15.18 8.12
CA ARG A 273 9.74 13.78 7.64
C ARG A 273 10.51 12.80 8.53
N ASP A 274 11.79 13.10 8.80
CA ASP A 274 12.68 12.13 9.44
C ASP A 274 12.24 11.86 10.88
N ARG A 275 11.79 12.87 11.61
CA ARG A 275 11.22 12.72 12.95
C ARG A 275 9.92 11.92 12.89
N ILE A 276 8.96 12.32 12.03
CA ILE A 276 7.66 11.65 11.90
C ILE A 276 7.84 10.18 11.58
N VAL A 277 8.70 9.85 10.60
CA VAL A 277 8.94 8.47 10.19
C VAL A 277 9.61 7.68 11.31
N ALA A 278 10.63 8.23 11.97
CA ALA A 278 11.36 7.53 13.04
C ALA A 278 10.44 7.23 14.24
N GLU A 279 9.72 8.23 14.74
CA GLU A 279 8.82 8.10 15.91
C GLU A 279 7.69 7.07 15.61
N ARG A 280 7.02 7.22 14.46
CA ARG A 280 5.89 6.35 14.09
C ARG A 280 6.32 4.92 13.81
N ARG A 281 7.48 4.73 13.16
CA ARG A 281 8.06 3.40 12.96
C ARG A 281 8.38 2.74 14.30
N ALA A 282 9.06 3.47 15.21
CA ALA A 282 9.43 2.94 16.52
C ALA A 282 8.20 2.53 17.35
N ALA A 283 7.19 3.38 17.41
CA ALA A 283 5.94 3.10 18.14
C ALA A 283 5.22 1.88 17.57
N LEU A 284 5.07 1.82 16.24
CA LEU A 284 4.42 0.69 15.57
C LEU A 284 5.23 -0.61 15.75
N SER A 285 6.54 -0.55 15.57
CA SER A 285 7.41 -1.73 15.73
C SER A 285 7.32 -2.30 17.14
N ALA A 286 7.28 -1.47 18.17
CA ALA A 286 7.10 -1.89 19.55
C ALA A 286 5.76 -2.62 19.75
N THR A 287 4.65 -2.06 19.25
CA THR A 287 3.32 -2.68 19.36
C THR A 287 3.24 -3.98 18.54
N ARG A 288 3.81 -4.00 17.33
CA ARG A 288 3.92 -5.17 16.48
C ARG A 288 4.69 -6.29 17.17
N THR A 289 5.84 -5.99 17.75
CA THR A 289 6.67 -6.97 18.50
C THR A 289 5.91 -7.58 19.67
N ARG A 290 5.16 -6.76 20.44
CA ARG A 290 4.32 -7.26 21.54
C ARG A 290 3.22 -8.20 21.04
N LEU A 291 2.56 -7.86 19.93
CA LEU A 291 1.53 -8.74 19.33
C LEU A 291 2.14 -10.06 18.85
N CYS A 292 3.26 -10.02 18.12
CA CYS A 292 3.96 -11.22 17.67
C CYS A 292 4.42 -12.10 18.81
N GLY A 293 4.92 -11.52 19.90
CA GLY A 293 5.24 -12.24 21.15
C GLY A 293 4.01 -12.95 21.73
N TRP A 294 2.91 -12.24 21.88
CA TRP A 294 1.66 -12.76 22.40
C TRP A 294 1.09 -13.92 21.55
N LEU A 295 1.20 -13.86 20.22
CA LEU A 295 0.80 -14.93 19.30
C LEU A 295 1.70 -16.16 19.45
N ARG A 296 3.03 -15.97 19.50
CA ARG A 296 4.01 -17.06 19.69
C ARG A 296 3.80 -17.82 21.00
N GLU A 297 3.61 -17.12 22.09
CA GLU A 297 3.31 -17.73 23.42
C GLU A 297 2.06 -18.63 23.39
N ARG A 298 1.15 -18.40 22.44
CA ARG A 298 -0.10 -19.17 22.29
C ARG A 298 -0.06 -20.18 21.15
N GLY A 299 1.10 -20.34 20.50
CA GLY A 299 1.27 -21.26 19.36
C GLY A 299 0.49 -20.84 18.11
N VAL A 300 0.01 -19.58 18.03
CA VAL A 300 -0.72 -19.06 16.86
C VAL A 300 0.29 -18.65 15.78
N LYS A 301 0.15 -19.24 14.61
CA LYS A 301 1.02 -18.93 13.46
C LYS A 301 0.63 -17.60 12.82
N TYR A 302 1.61 -16.93 12.27
CA TYR A 302 1.43 -15.69 11.49
C TYR A 302 2.56 -15.54 10.46
N ILE A 303 2.35 -14.67 9.48
CA ILE A 303 3.41 -14.27 8.54
C ILE A 303 4.19 -13.14 9.19
N GLU A 304 5.54 -13.22 9.21
CA GLU A 304 6.41 -12.22 9.84
C GLU A 304 6.19 -10.83 9.21
N PRO A 305 5.71 -9.84 9.97
CA PRO A 305 5.22 -8.61 9.39
C PRO A 305 6.30 -7.54 9.24
N GLN A 306 6.31 -6.85 8.09
CA GLN A 306 7.17 -5.69 7.80
C GLN A 306 6.35 -4.42 7.42
N ALA A 307 5.03 -4.46 7.61
CA ALA A 307 4.11 -3.35 7.40
C ALA A 307 3.37 -2.99 8.70
N ASN A 308 2.40 -2.09 8.62
CA ASN A 308 1.52 -1.74 9.74
C ASN A 308 0.32 -2.69 9.88
N PHE A 309 0.46 -3.93 9.44
CA PHE A 309 -0.53 -5.00 9.59
C PHE A 309 0.17 -6.36 9.60
N ILE A 310 -0.57 -7.37 10.04
CA ILE A 310 -0.12 -8.75 10.15
C ILE A 310 -1.17 -9.70 9.57
N MET A 311 -0.74 -10.83 9.00
CA MET A 311 -1.60 -11.96 8.65
C MET A 311 -1.46 -13.06 9.70
N ILE A 312 -2.56 -13.38 10.35
CA ILE A 312 -2.63 -14.35 11.46
C ILE A 312 -3.38 -15.60 10.99
N ASP A 313 -2.80 -16.78 11.20
CA ASP A 313 -3.46 -18.05 10.91
C ASP A 313 -4.54 -18.33 11.96
N CYS A 314 -5.78 -18.40 11.54
CA CYS A 314 -6.94 -18.68 12.38
C CYS A 314 -7.11 -20.16 12.70
N GLY A 315 -6.29 -21.07 12.13
CA GLY A 315 -6.46 -22.52 12.24
C GLY A 315 -7.73 -23.06 11.55
N ARG A 316 -8.60 -22.19 11.08
CA ARG A 316 -9.85 -22.46 10.35
C ARG A 316 -10.21 -21.28 9.45
N ASN A 317 -11.33 -21.34 8.75
CA ASN A 317 -11.71 -20.28 7.80
C ASN A 317 -11.86 -18.93 8.52
N ALA A 318 -11.06 -17.94 8.08
CA ALA A 318 -11.01 -16.60 8.66
C ALA A 318 -12.33 -15.81 8.50
N ARG A 319 -13.26 -16.22 7.61
CA ARG A 319 -14.58 -15.60 7.49
C ARG A 319 -15.37 -15.65 8.78
N GLU A 320 -15.18 -16.69 9.58
CA GLU A 320 -15.81 -16.80 10.91
C GLU A 320 -15.37 -15.66 11.83
N PHE A 321 -14.06 -15.36 11.85
CA PHE A 321 -13.51 -14.23 12.62
C PHE A 321 -14.00 -12.89 12.07
N ILE A 322 -13.98 -12.72 10.74
CA ILE A 322 -14.41 -11.50 10.05
C ILE A 322 -15.89 -11.18 10.33
N THR A 323 -16.74 -12.19 10.52
CA THR A 323 -18.18 -11.99 10.80
C THR A 323 -18.50 -11.89 12.28
N THR A 324 -17.71 -12.51 13.15
CA THR A 324 -17.97 -12.60 14.58
C THR A 324 -17.33 -11.44 15.37
N MET A 325 -16.07 -11.09 15.08
CA MET A 325 -15.34 -10.06 15.81
C MET A 325 -16.00 -8.68 15.78
N PRO A 326 -16.64 -8.22 14.67
CA PRO A 326 -17.34 -6.94 14.67
C PRO A 326 -18.51 -6.90 15.66
N LYS A 327 -19.19 -8.02 15.93
CA LYS A 327 -20.24 -8.13 16.94
C LYS A 327 -19.71 -7.97 18.39
N LEU A 328 -18.38 -8.12 18.52
CA LEU A 328 -17.64 -7.96 19.78
C LEU A 328 -16.82 -6.65 19.81
N GLY A 329 -17.10 -5.73 18.87
CA GLY A 329 -16.51 -4.40 18.82
C GLY A 329 -15.11 -4.32 18.23
N VAL A 330 -14.70 -5.29 17.37
CA VAL A 330 -13.42 -5.25 16.63
C VAL A 330 -13.64 -5.62 15.18
N ALA A 331 -13.35 -4.73 14.25
CA ALA A 331 -13.45 -4.94 12.81
C ALA A 331 -12.07 -5.26 12.18
N PRO A 332 -11.76 -6.55 11.91
CA PRO A 332 -10.53 -6.93 11.22
C PRO A 332 -10.66 -6.74 9.69
N GLY A 333 -9.58 -7.06 8.95
CA GLY A 333 -9.55 -7.00 7.50
C GLY A 333 -10.51 -7.99 6.81
N ARG A 334 -10.72 -7.78 5.53
CA ARG A 334 -11.55 -8.63 4.66
C ARG A 334 -10.86 -9.97 4.33
N PRO A 335 -11.55 -10.94 3.69
CA PRO A 335 -10.92 -12.14 3.15
C PRO A 335 -9.90 -11.83 2.04
N PHE A 336 -8.86 -12.66 1.93
CA PHE A 336 -7.82 -12.58 0.91
C PHE A 336 -7.55 -13.95 0.27
N PRO A 337 -8.44 -14.46 -0.61
CA PRO A 337 -8.19 -15.72 -1.29
C PRO A 337 -6.86 -15.71 -2.06
N PRO A 338 -6.13 -16.83 -2.12
CA PRO A 338 -6.46 -18.14 -1.56
C PRO A 338 -6.01 -18.34 -0.10
N LEU A 339 -5.79 -17.28 0.68
CA LEU A 339 -5.39 -17.32 2.08
C LEU A 339 -6.63 -17.39 3.01
N ASP A 340 -7.52 -18.36 2.79
CA ASP A 340 -8.84 -18.42 3.42
C ASP A 340 -8.82 -18.65 4.93
N ASN A 341 -7.71 -19.14 5.48
CA ASN A 341 -7.49 -19.31 6.92
C ASN A 341 -6.74 -18.14 7.56
N MET A 342 -6.35 -17.12 6.78
CA MET A 342 -5.54 -16.02 7.27
C MET A 342 -6.38 -14.75 7.49
N LEU A 343 -6.23 -14.14 8.66
CA LEU A 343 -6.87 -12.90 9.06
C LEU A 343 -5.88 -11.75 8.98
N ARG A 344 -6.13 -10.74 8.14
CA ARG A 344 -5.33 -9.52 8.15
C ARG A 344 -5.82 -8.59 9.26
N VAL A 345 -4.88 -8.09 10.05
CA VAL A 345 -5.17 -7.18 11.17
C VAL A 345 -4.21 -5.98 11.09
N THR A 346 -4.76 -4.78 11.04
CA THR A 346 -3.98 -3.54 11.18
C THR A 346 -3.41 -3.44 12.59
N ILE A 347 -2.18 -2.95 12.73
CA ILE A 347 -1.58 -2.66 14.02
C ILE A 347 -2.10 -1.31 14.50
N GLY A 348 -2.97 -1.35 15.50
CA GLY A 348 -3.55 -0.17 16.15
C GLY A 348 -2.70 0.33 17.33
N THR A 349 -3.30 1.17 18.16
CA THR A 349 -2.76 1.58 19.46
C THR A 349 -2.66 0.41 20.42
N ASP A 350 -1.92 0.55 21.51
CA ASP A 350 -1.83 -0.49 22.54
C ASP A 350 -3.18 -0.86 23.14
N ALA A 351 -4.07 0.11 23.33
CA ALA A 351 -5.42 -0.12 23.83
C ALA A 351 -6.29 -0.90 22.81
N GLU A 352 -6.22 -0.54 21.54
CA GLU A 352 -6.90 -1.24 20.44
C GLU A 352 -6.38 -2.68 20.32
N MET A 353 -5.06 -2.86 20.41
CA MET A 353 -4.47 -4.20 20.34
C MET A 353 -4.75 -5.04 21.59
N ALA A 354 -4.96 -4.44 22.75
CA ALA A 354 -5.44 -5.16 23.95
C ALA A 354 -6.86 -5.71 23.70
N LYS A 355 -7.79 -4.86 23.27
CA LYS A 355 -9.17 -5.28 22.92
C LYS A 355 -9.16 -6.32 21.80
N PHE A 356 -8.31 -6.15 20.77
CA PHE A 356 -8.15 -7.13 19.70
C PHE A 356 -7.74 -8.50 20.24
N ARG A 357 -6.71 -8.58 21.10
CA ARG A 357 -6.22 -9.85 21.65
C ARG A 357 -7.31 -10.59 22.44
N ASP A 358 -8.09 -9.88 23.24
CA ASP A 358 -9.17 -10.46 24.03
C ASP A 358 -10.27 -11.03 23.12
N VAL A 359 -10.73 -10.24 22.13
CA VAL A 359 -11.78 -10.65 21.19
C VAL A 359 -11.29 -11.78 20.28
N PHE A 360 -10.07 -11.65 19.71
CA PHE A 360 -9.49 -12.69 18.87
C PHE A 360 -9.37 -14.01 19.60
N TRP A 361 -8.84 -13.99 20.83
CA TRP A 361 -8.65 -15.20 21.61
C TRP A 361 -9.96 -15.88 22.00
N LYS A 362 -10.97 -15.09 22.31
CA LYS A 362 -12.32 -15.59 22.57
C LYS A 362 -12.88 -16.34 21.34
N VAL A 363 -12.76 -15.77 20.15
CA VAL A 363 -13.23 -16.40 18.91
C VAL A 363 -12.35 -17.59 18.52
N TYR A 364 -11.03 -17.51 18.78
CA TYR A 364 -10.08 -18.57 18.42
C TYR A 364 -10.33 -19.88 19.19
N LYS A 365 -10.73 -19.77 20.45
CA LYS A 365 -11.02 -20.92 21.33
C LYS A 365 -12.44 -21.51 21.18
N GLY A 366 -13.40 -20.72 20.75
CA GLY A 366 -14.78 -21.14 20.53
C GLY A 366 -14.98 -21.78 19.19
#